data_164b933df64cc49c94ff5d75e166b22e
#
_entry.id   164b933df64cc49c94ff5d75e166b22e
#
_cell.length_a   1.000
_cell.length_b   1.000
_cell.length_c   1.000
_cell.angle_alpha   90.00
_cell.angle_beta   90.00
_cell.angle_gamma   90.00
#
_symmetry.space_group_name_H-M   'P 1'
#
loop_
_entity.id
_entity.type
_entity.pdbx_description
1 polymer ?
#
loop_
_entity_poly.entity_id
_entity_poly.type
_entity_poly.pdbx_seq_one_letter_code
_entity_poly.pdbx_strand_id
1 'polypeptide(L)'
;MKIYKWPALLSMLAFLCLNLSTIAQQSNKYGLEIISQVENYQKSVEENPNKELVDLSQHIPNLIFDIRYASTNNFAKTKVYELEKAYLRKAAAESLKNAQNELNSMGLGLKIFDGYRPYAVTVTFYHLANKKEFVAHPKDGSRHNRGCAVDLTAINLKTGQELPMPTDYDDFTELASPRYTELPAEQIKNRDLLIGIMHKHGFKVYFNEWWHFDFVGWEAYELMDISFEELERK
;
A
#
# COMPACT_ATOMS: atom_id res chain seq x y z
N MET A 1 53.47 -66.33 17.33
CA MET A 1 52.97 -65.10 17.87
C MET A 1 52.64 -64.19 16.67
N LYS A 2 51.35 -64.15 16.25
CA LYS A 2 50.89 -63.39 15.05
C LYS A 2 50.32 -62.06 15.52
N ILE A 3 50.94 -60.96 15.10
CA ILE A 3 50.51 -59.61 15.39
C ILE A 3 49.54 -59.18 14.29
N TYR A 4 48.28 -59.02 14.65
CA TYR A 4 47.25 -58.40 13.75
C TYR A 4 47.37 -56.89 13.84
N LYS A 5 47.67 -56.29 12.70
CA LYS A 5 47.55 -54.83 12.53
C LYS A 5 46.13 -54.51 12.11
N TRP A 6 45.42 -53.61 12.84
CA TRP A 6 44.16 -53.03 12.47
C TRP A 6 44.41 -51.75 11.63
N PRO A 7 43.69 -51.54 10.56
CA PRO A 7 43.75 -50.25 9.84
C PRO A 7 42.88 -49.23 10.55
N ALA A 8 43.46 -48.05 10.79
CA ALA A 8 42.76 -46.89 11.28
C ALA A 8 41.84 -46.32 10.17
N LEU A 9 40.52 -46.36 10.39
CA LEU A 9 39.56 -45.63 9.57
C LEU A 9 39.65 -44.16 9.96
N LEU A 10 40.22 -43.31 9.09
CA LEU A 10 40.05 -41.86 9.14
C LEU A 10 38.63 -41.50 8.67
N SER A 11 37.76 -41.16 9.61
CA SER A 11 36.48 -40.55 9.30
C SER A 11 36.67 -39.07 8.95
N MET A 12 36.59 -38.76 7.65
CA MET A 12 36.64 -37.42 7.12
C MET A 12 35.23 -36.80 7.32
N LEU A 13 35.05 -36.05 8.43
CA LEU A 13 33.86 -35.20 8.61
C LEU A 13 33.97 -34.01 7.64
N ALA A 14 33.25 -34.10 6.55
CA ALA A 14 33.04 -32.94 5.68
C ALA A 14 32.11 -31.93 6.39
N PHE A 15 32.68 -30.87 6.93
CA PHE A 15 31.93 -29.71 7.38
C PHE A 15 31.36 -28.99 6.15
N LEU A 16 30.07 -29.24 5.89
CA LEU A 16 29.30 -28.43 4.91
C LEU A 16 29.06 -27.08 5.56
N CYS A 17 29.94 -26.12 5.31
CA CYS A 17 29.68 -24.70 5.62
C CYS A 17 28.55 -24.22 4.72
N LEU A 18 27.33 -24.25 5.22
CA LEU A 18 26.22 -23.48 4.67
C LEU A 18 26.59 -21.99 4.84
N ASN A 19 27.08 -21.38 3.75
CA ASN A 19 27.18 -19.95 3.66
C ASN A 19 25.76 -19.38 3.61
N LEU A 20 25.18 -19.11 4.78
CA LEU A 20 24.04 -18.22 4.92
C LEU A 20 24.55 -16.81 4.61
N SER A 21 24.48 -16.44 3.34
CA SER A 21 24.63 -15.04 2.92
C SER A 21 23.42 -14.30 3.49
N THR A 22 23.55 -13.78 4.70
CA THR A 22 22.67 -12.72 5.19
C THR A 22 22.92 -11.52 4.28
N ILE A 23 22.05 -11.33 3.28
CA ILE A 23 22.03 -10.10 2.51
C ILE A 23 21.65 -9.03 3.54
N ALA A 24 22.63 -8.24 3.97
CA ALA A 24 22.40 -7.10 4.83
C ALA A 24 21.51 -6.13 4.05
N GLN A 25 20.26 -6.04 4.43
CA GLN A 25 19.35 -5.04 3.92
C GLN A 25 19.92 -3.68 4.31
N GLN A 26 20.30 -2.87 3.31
CA GLN A 26 20.94 -1.59 3.55
C GLN A 26 19.90 -0.64 4.15
N SER A 27 20.04 -0.30 5.43
CA SER A 27 19.18 0.70 6.06
C SER A 27 19.39 2.05 5.40
N ASN A 28 18.30 2.77 5.17
CA ASN A 28 18.37 4.14 4.64
C ASN A 28 18.92 5.12 5.70
N LYS A 29 19.08 6.40 5.34
CA LYS A 29 19.61 7.45 6.24
C LYS A 29 18.82 7.64 7.55
N TYR A 30 17.61 7.06 7.66
CA TYR A 30 16.77 7.09 8.85
C TYR A 30 16.78 5.77 9.63
N GLY A 31 17.56 4.77 9.21
CA GLY A 31 17.64 3.47 9.84
C GLY A 31 16.44 2.55 9.56
N LEU A 32 15.59 2.89 8.56
CA LEU A 32 14.47 2.05 8.17
C LEU A 32 14.94 0.87 7.32
N GLU A 33 14.38 -0.30 7.59
CA GLU A 33 14.48 -1.47 6.71
C GLU A 33 13.44 -1.34 5.59
N ILE A 34 13.91 -1.28 4.34
CA ILE A 34 13.08 -1.08 3.16
C ILE A 34 13.44 -2.13 2.12
N ILE A 35 12.46 -2.88 1.64
CA ILE A 35 12.65 -3.81 0.52
C ILE A 35 12.75 -2.99 -0.77
N SER A 36 13.95 -2.93 -1.35
CA SER A 36 14.23 -2.21 -2.59
C SER A 36 14.73 -3.11 -3.73
N GLN A 37 14.80 -4.43 -3.49
CA GLN A 37 15.19 -5.42 -4.50
C GLN A 37 14.01 -6.35 -4.78
N VAL A 38 13.70 -6.55 -6.07
CA VAL A 38 12.56 -7.40 -6.50
C VAL A 38 12.71 -8.83 -5.98
N GLU A 39 13.94 -9.35 -5.93
CA GLU A 39 14.23 -10.70 -5.43
C GLU A 39 13.85 -10.85 -3.96
N ASN A 40 14.13 -9.85 -3.12
CA ASN A 40 13.75 -9.86 -1.70
C ASN A 40 12.24 -9.75 -1.52
N TYR A 41 11.58 -8.95 -2.36
CA TYR A 41 10.12 -8.89 -2.41
C TYR A 41 9.53 -10.25 -2.82
N GLN A 42 10.02 -10.88 -3.91
CA GLN A 42 9.54 -12.18 -4.37
C GLN A 42 9.71 -13.26 -3.29
N LYS A 43 10.86 -13.29 -2.62
CA LYS A 43 11.08 -14.20 -1.49
C LYS A 43 10.07 -13.97 -0.36
N SER A 44 9.76 -12.72 -0.02
CA SER A 44 8.75 -12.41 0.99
C SER A 44 7.34 -12.89 0.60
N VAL A 45 7.03 -12.91 -0.70
CA VAL A 45 5.76 -13.43 -1.25
C VAL A 45 5.74 -14.96 -1.22
N GLU A 46 6.86 -15.62 -1.52
CA GLU A 46 6.99 -17.09 -1.39
C GLU A 46 6.76 -17.55 0.04
N GLU A 47 7.30 -16.81 1.03
CA GLU A 47 7.11 -17.07 2.45
C GLU A 47 5.66 -16.80 2.91
N ASN A 48 5.02 -15.80 2.34
CA ASN A 48 3.64 -15.44 2.66
C ASN A 48 2.93 -14.83 1.42
N PRO A 49 2.08 -15.58 0.72
CA PRO A 49 1.36 -15.10 -0.46
C PRO A 49 0.48 -13.86 -0.24
N ASN A 50 0.08 -13.55 1.00
CA ASN A 50 -0.66 -12.34 1.31
C ASN A 50 0.18 -11.05 1.17
N LYS A 51 1.51 -11.20 1.05
CA LYS A 51 2.45 -10.09 0.80
C LYS A 51 2.55 -9.71 -0.68
N GLU A 52 1.93 -10.47 -1.58
CA GLU A 52 1.90 -10.11 -3.00
C GLU A 52 1.23 -8.75 -3.20
N LEU A 53 1.86 -7.88 -3.99
CA LEU A 53 1.23 -6.68 -4.55
C LEU A 53 0.43 -7.08 -5.78
N VAL A 54 -0.88 -6.93 -5.71
CA VAL A 54 -1.78 -7.23 -6.82
C VAL A 54 -2.26 -5.96 -7.48
N ASP A 55 -2.28 -5.95 -8.82
CA ASP A 55 -2.88 -4.87 -9.60
C ASP A 55 -4.39 -4.87 -9.39
N LEU A 56 -4.91 -3.80 -8.81
CA LEU A 56 -6.32 -3.68 -8.48
C LEU A 56 -7.22 -3.75 -9.72
N SER A 57 -6.73 -3.31 -10.88
CA SER A 57 -7.48 -3.36 -12.14
C SER A 57 -7.75 -4.79 -12.63
N GLN A 58 -6.85 -5.72 -12.28
CA GLN A 58 -6.99 -7.13 -12.61
C GLN A 58 -7.69 -7.93 -11.50
N HIS A 59 -7.66 -7.41 -10.27
CA HIS A 59 -8.10 -8.15 -9.10
C HIS A 59 -9.55 -7.85 -8.70
N ILE A 60 -10.01 -6.60 -8.90
CA ILE A 60 -11.33 -6.14 -8.45
C ILE A 60 -12.12 -5.59 -9.64
N PRO A 61 -13.20 -6.27 -10.07
CA PRO A 61 -14.04 -5.78 -11.15
C PRO A 61 -14.74 -4.45 -10.82
N ASN A 62 -14.96 -3.64 -11.85
CA ASN A 62 -15.75 -2.41 -11.79
C ASN A 62 -15.18 -1.31 -10.88
N LEU A 63 -13.89 -1.37 -10.51
CA LEU A 63 -13.22 -0.21 -9.95
C LEU A 63 -13.02 0.85 -11.03
N ILE A 64 -13.17 2.11 -10.63
CA ILE A 64 -12.77 3.25 -11.45
C ILE A 64 -11.43 3.78 -10.93
N PHE A 65 -10.57 4.23 -11.83
CA PHE A 65 -9.25 4.74 -11.49
C PHE A 65 -9.13 6.20 -11.93
N ASP A 66 -8.58 7.03 -11.05
CA ASP A 66 -8.17 8.40 -11.28
C ASP A 66 -6.86 8.59 -10.50
N ILE A 67 -5.79 7.92 -10.99
CA ILE A 67 -4.51 7.87 -10.28
C ILE A 67 -3.85 9.24 -10.34
N ARG A 68 -4.13 10.04 -9.31
CA ARG A 68 -3.80 11.46 -9.27
C ARG A 68 -2.33 11.75 -9.48
N TYR A 69 -1.46 10.90 -8.98
CA TYR A 69 -0.01 11.07 -9.08
C TYR A 69 0.57 10.63 -10.43
N ALA A 70 -0.20 9.98 -11.29
CA ALA A 70 0.15 9.74 -12.68
C ALA A 70 -0.15 10.94 -13.61
N SER A 71 -0.68 12.03 -13.06
CA SER A 71 -0.96 13.29 -13.76
C SER A 71 -0.45 14.50 -12.95
N THR A 72 -0.70 15.70 -13.44
CA THR A 72 -0.43 16.96 -12.69
C THR A 72 -1.59 17.39 -11.80
N ASN A 73 -2.70 16.65 -11.78
CA ASN A 73 -3.87 16.94 -10.95
C ASN A 73 -3.73 16.39 -9.53
N ASN A 74 -2.72 16.88 -8.80
CA ASN A 74 -2.40 16.52 -7.43
C ASN A 74 -1.78 17.71 -6.69
N PHE A 75 -1.55 17.61 -5.37
CA PHE A 75 -1.03 18.71 -4.57
C PHE A 75 0.38 19.17 -5.01
N ALA A 76 1.20 18.26 -5.56
CA ALA A 76 2.56 18.57 -6.01
C ALA A 76 2.61 19.25 -7.40
N LYS A 77 1.47 19.32 -8.11
CA LYS A 77 1.34 19.88 -9.46
C LYS A 77 2.33 19.30 -10.48
N THR A 78 2.76 18.07 -10.24
CA THR A 78 3.69 17.36 -11.12
C THR A 78 3.31 15.88 -11.21
N LYS A 79 3.61 15.27 -12.35
CA LYS A 79 3.51 13.82 -12.54
C LYS A 79 4.62 13.14 -11.73
N VAL A 80 4.25 12.16 -10.92
CA VAL A 80 5.16 11.43 -10.03
C VAL A 80 5.23 9.95 -10.41
N TYR A 81 4.12 9.34 -10.84
CA TYR A 81 4.06 7.99 -11.35
C TYR A 81 4.13 7.97 -12.88
N GLU A 82 4.95 7.08 -13.44
CA GLU A 82 4.98 6.90 -14.90
C GLU A 82 3.80 6.06 -15.39
N LEU A 83 3.31 5.11 -14.58
CA LEU A 83 2.19 4.23 -14.89
C LEU A 83 0.95 4.62 -14.09
N GLU A 84 -0.20 4.64 -14.75
CA GLU A 84 -1.51 4.83 -14.11
C GLU A 84 -2.02 3.50 -13.54
N LYS A 85 -1.41 3.08 -12.43
CA LYS A 85 -1.63 1.80 -11.77
C LYS A 85 -1.87 1.99 -10.27
N ALA A 86 -2.65 1.08 -9.68
CA ALA A 86 -2.82 0.98 -8.24
C ALA A 86 -2.62 -0.48 -7.80
N TYR A 87 -1.76 -0.67 -6.82
CA TYR A 87 -1.48 -1.97 -6.21
C TYR A 87 -1.82 -1.94 -4.73
N LEU A 88 -2.23 -3.08 -4.19
CA LEU A 88 -2.30 -3.32 -2.74
C LEU A 88 -1.72 -4.70 -2.43
N ARG A 89 -1.30 -4.91 -1.18
CA ARG A 89 -1.06 -6.26 -0.67
C ARG A 89 -2.31 -7.10 -0.86
N LYS A 90 -2.17 -8.34 -1.25
CA LYS A 90 -3.29 -9.26 -1.59
C LYS A 90 -4.35 -9.31 -0.50
N ALA A 91 -3.96 -9.38 0.78
CA ALA A 91 -4.92 -9.37 1.89
C ALA A 91 -5.75 -8.08 1.94
N ALA A 92 -5.12 -6.91 1.70
CA ALA A 92 -5.80 -5.63 1.65
C ALA A 92 -6.70 -5.53 0.40
N ALA A 93 -6.23 -6.03 -0.75
CA ALA A 93 -7.02 -6.06 -1.98
C ALA A 93 -8.27 -6.95 -1.87
N GLU A 94 -8.20 -8.12 -1.20
CA GLU A 94 -9.38 -8.95 -0.94
C GLU A 94 -10.39 -8.24 -0.02
N SER A 95 -9.92 -7.52 0.98
CA SER A 95 -10.77 -6.69 1.85
C SER A 95 -11.42 -5.56 1.06
N LEU A 96 -10.68 -4.89 0.18
CA LEU A 96 -11.21 -3.84 -0.69
C LEU A 96 -12.26 -4.38 -1.67
N LYS A 97 -12.04 -5.57 -2.23
CA LYS A 97 -12.99 -6.26 -3.09
C LYS A 97 -14.31 -6.53 -2.39
N ASN A 98 -14.29 -6.90 -1.12
CA ASN A 98 -15.49 -7.10 -0.33
C ASN A 98 -16.24 -5.77 -0.09
N ALA A 99 -15.52 -4.66 0.16
CA ALA A 99 -16.11 -3.32 0.27
C ALA A 99 -16.76 -2.89 -1.06
N GLN A 100 -16.07 -3.09 -2.19
CA GLN A 100 -16.59 -2.81 -3.53
C GLN A 100 -17.87 -3.62 -3.81
N ASN A 101 -17.91 -4.92 -3.48
CA ASN A 101 -19.08 -5.77 -3.68
C ASN A 101 -20.28 -5.29 -2.88
N GLU A 102 -20.09 -4.86 -1.63
CA GLU A 102 -21.16 -4.30 -0.81
C GLU A 102 -21.69 -2.99 -1.40
N LEU A 103 -20.80 -2.07 -1.81
CA LEU A 103 -21.21 -0.84 -2.48
C LEU A 103 -21.97 -1.10 -3.79
N ASN A 104 -21.51 -2.08 -4.59
CA ASN A 104 -22.19 -2.45 -5.83
C ASN A 104 -23.64 -2.90 -5.59
N SER A 105 -23.93 -3.57 -4.48
CA SER A 105 -25.29 -3.96 -4.11
C SER A 105 -26.23 -2.77 -3.82
N MET A 106 -25.63 -1.61 -3.55
CA MET A 106 -26.31 -0.32 -3.32
C MET A 106 -26.35 0.58 -4.56
N GLY A 107 -25.83 0.11 -5.71
CA GLY A 107 -25.70 0.91 -6.92
C GLY A 107 -24.53 1.93 -6.87
N LEU A 108 -23.61 1.73 -5.93
CA LEU A 108 -22.42 2.54 -5.72
C LEU A 108 -21.17 1.74 -6.08
N GLY A 109 -20.04 2.43 -6.26
CA GLY A 109 -18.73 1.82 -6.49
C GLY A 109 -17.62 2.68 -5.91
N LEU A 110 -16.39 2.21 -6.05
CA LEU A 110 -15.19 2.92 -5.62
C LEU A 110 -14.44 3.51 -6.81
N LYS A 111 -13.86 4.70 -6.60
CA LYS A 111 -12.88 5.31 -7.48
C LYS A 111 -11.57 5.46 -6.69
N ILE A 112 -10.48 4.92 -7.23
CA ILE A 112 -9.16 4.86 -6.59
C ILE A 112 -8.30 6.04 -7.04
N PHE A 113 -7.70 6.75 -6.09
CA PHE A 113 -6.78 7.86 -6.31
C PHE A 113 -5.31 7.44 -6.14
N ASP A 114 -5.01 6.59 -5.13
CA ASP A 114 -3.68 6.05 -4.85
C ASP A 114 -3.78 4.71 -4.11
N GLY A 115 -2.73 3.90 -4.22
CA GLY A 115 -2.58 2.62 -3.53
C GLY A 115 -1.16 2.45 -2.97
N TYR A 116 -0.48 1.37 -3.32
CA TYR A 116 0.94 1.22 -3.01
C TYR A 116 1.73 2.38 -3.61
N ARG A 117 2.62 2.94 -2.82
CA ARG A 117 3.50 4.06 -3.16
C ARG A 117 4.93 3.67 -2.84
N PRO A 118 5.87 3.63 -3.81
CA PRO A 118 7.28 3.43 -3.52
C PRO A 118 7.80 4.43 -2.48
N TYR A 119 8.69 4.01 -1.60
CA TYR A 119 9.20 4.87 -0.52
C TYR A 119 9.88 6.14 -1.04
N ALA A 120 10.60 6.06 -2.16
CA ALA A 120 11.22 7.24 -2.81
C ALA A 120 10.19 8.34 -3.13
N VAL A 121 8.95 7.94 -3.46
CA VAL A 121 7.86 8.89 -3.71
C VAL A 121 7.42 9.58 -2.41
N THR A 122 7.36 8.88 -1.28
CA THR A 122 7.09 9.51 0.04
C THR A 122 8.17 10.54 0.37
N VAL A 123 9.43 10.26 0.09
CA VAL A 123 10.52 11.23 0.24
C VAL A 123 10.30 12.46 -0.65
N THR A 124 9.92 12.24 -1.91
CA THR A 124 9.60 13.31 -2.87
C THR A 124 8.44 14.17 -2.37
N PHE A 125 7.34 13.57 -1.93
CA PHE A 125 6.18 14.28 -1.39
C PHE A 125 6.54 15.14 -0.18
N TYR A 126 7.32 14.60 0.74
CA TYR A 126 7.78 15.36 1.89
C TYR A 126 8.59 16.61 1.49
N HIS A 127 9.38 16.54 0.42
CA HIS A 127 10.11 17.70 -0.07
C HIS A 127 9.20 18.71 -0.77
N LEU A 128 8.23 18.26 -1.56
CA LEU A 128 7.33 19.11 -2.35
C LEU A 128 6.20 19.74 -1.52
N ALA A 129 5.71 19.08 -0.47
CA ALA A 129 4.57 19.56 0.31
C ALA A 129 4.88 20.86 1.04
N ASN A 130 3.97 21.82 0.92
CA ASN A 130 3.99 23.06 1.70
C ASN A 130 3.54 22.82 3.15
N LYS A 131 2.57 21.91 3.35
CA LYS A 131 2.02 21.53 4.66
C LYS A 131 2.52 20.12 5.02
N LYS A 132 3.64 20.07 5.74
CA LYS A 132 4.33 18.82 6.10
C LYS A 132 3.50 17.89 7.00
N GLU A 133 2.55 18.44 7.75
CA GLU A 133 1.65 17.72 8.63
C GLU A 133 0.65 16.80 7.90
N PHE A 134 0.43 17.02 6.59
CA PHE A 134 -0.44 16.18 5.75
C PHE A 134 0.31 15.12 4.93
N VAL A 135 1.63 15.04 5.05
CA VAL A 135 2.43 14.03 4.34
C VAL A 135 3.28 13.24 5.31
N ALA A 136 3.40 11.95 5.05
CA ALA A 136 4.21 11.09 5.91
C ALA A 136 5.67 11.56 5.96
N HIS A 137 6.23 11.64 7.18
CA HIS A 137 7.64 11.95 7.33
C HIS A 137 8.50 10.75 6.91
N PRO A 138 9.53 10.95 6.07
CA PRO A 138 10.36 9.84 5.58
C PRO A 138 10.99 8.95 6.66
N LYS A 139 11.23 9.49 7.86
CA LYS A 139 11.77 8.69 8.99
C LYS A 139 10.80 7.62 9.52
N ASP A 140 9.50 7.79 9.26
CA ASP A 140 8.45 6.88 9.74
C ASP A 140 7.92 5.98 8.60
N GLY A 141 8.13 6.40 7.34
CA GLY A 141 7.50 5.80 6.17
C GLY A 141 5.99 6.05 6.13
N SER A 142 5.32 5.40 5.20
CA SER A 142 3.87 5.49 5.00
C SER A 142 3.26 4.09 4.94
N ARG A 143 1.96 3.96 5.28
CA ARG A 143 1.22 2.71 5.04
C ARG A 143 1.06 2.42 3.55
N HIS A 144 1.04 3.47 2.70
CA HIS A 144 1.15 3.31 1.26
C HIS A 144 2.45 2.61 0.84
N ASN A 145 3.59 2.88 1.50
CA ASN A 145 4.85 2.19 1.20
C ASN A 145 4.82 0.70 1.55
N ARG A 146 3.85 0.28 2.35
CA ARG A 146 3.62 -1.13 2.71
C ARG A 146 2.62 -1.82 1.78
N GLY A 147 1.96 -1.08 0.88
CA GLY A 147 0.83 -1.57 0.08
C GLY A 147 -0.42 -1.83 0.92
N CYS A 148 -0.55 -1.14 2.05
CA CYS A 148 -1.60 -1.34 3.05
C CYS A 148 -2.43 -0.09 3.32
N ALA A 149 -2.35 0.92 2.45
CA ALA A 149 -3.25 2.07 2.45
C ALA A 149 -3.80 2.31 1.04
N VAL A 150 -4.99 2.85 0.98
CA VAL A 150 -5.66 3.23 -0.26
C VAL A 150 -6.37 4.56 -0.08
N ASP A 151 -6.21 5.43 -1.07
CA ASP A 151 -6.96 6.68 -1.19
C ASP A 151 -8.06 6.50 -2.23
N LEU A 152 -9.30 6.81 -1.84
CA LEU A 152 -10.45 6.52 -2.67
C LEU A 152 -11.68 7.39 -2.32
N THR A 153 -12.66 7.37 -3.23
CA THR A 153 -13.99 7.93 -3.02
C THR A 153 -15.08 6.98 -3.50
N ALA A 154 -16.32 7.28 -3.16
CA ALA A 154 -17.50 6.56 -3.65
C ALA A 154 -18.08 7.24 -4.90
N ILE A 155 -18.55 6.44 -5.85
CA ILE A 155 -19.22 6.88 -7.08
C ILE A 155 -20.62 6.27 -7.19
N ASN A 156 -21.49 6.96 -7.93
CA ASN A 156 -22.77 6.39 -8.38
C ASN A 156 -22.54 5.62 -9.68
N LEU A 157 -22.79 4.32 -9.69
CA LEU A 157 -22.54 3.44 -10.85
C LEU A 157 -23.40 3.78 -12.07
N LYS A 158 -24.59 4.36 -11.85
CA LYS A 158 -25.48 4.74 -12.95
C LYS A 158 -25.02 5.99 -13.70
N THR A 159 -24.42 6.95 -12.97
CA THR A 159 -24.00 8.24 -13.54
C THR A 159 -22.50 8.33 -13.77
N GLY A 160 -21.70 7.48 -13.10
CA GLY A 160 -20.24 7.52 -13.07
C GLY A 160 -19.67 8.70 -12.26
N GLN A 161 -20.52 9.49 -11.61
CA GLN A 161 -20.09 10.68 -10.86
C GLN A 161 -19.75 10.30 -9.40
N GLU A 162 -18.78 11.02 -8.84
CA GLU A 162 -18.48 10.93 -7.41
C GLU A 162 -19.67 11.39 -6.57
N LEU A 163 -19.85 10.76 -5.42
CA LEU A 163 -20.77 11.29 -4.42
C LEU A 163 -20.21 12.61 -3.88
N PRO A 164 -21.05 13.60 -3.53
CA PRO A 164 -20.61 14.79 -2.83
C PRO A 164 -19.89 14.41 -1.54
N MET A 165 -18.59 14.74 -1.44
CA MET A 165 -17.72 14.47 -0.29
C MET A 165 -17.32 15.80 0.38
N PRO A 166 -16.74 15.78 1.61
CA PRO A 166 -16.37 17.00 2.36
C PRO A 166 -15.51 17.97 1.59
N THR A 167 -14.52 17.46 0.87
CA THR A 167 -13.54 18.24 0.08
C THR A 167 -13.16 17.47 -1.18
N ASP A 168 -12.40 18.09 -2.05
CA ASP A 168 -11.64 17.39 -3.07
C ASP A 168 -10.53 16.54 -2.45
N TYR A 169 -10.00 15.59 -3.22
CA TYR A 169 -8.80 14.84 -2.87
C TYR A 169 -7.58 15.75 -2.72
N ASP A 170 -6.70 15.49 -1.76
CA ASP A 170 -5.52 16.31 -1.43
C ASP A 170 -5.86 17.73 -0.95
N ASP A 171 -7.10 17.98 -0.50
CA ASP A 171 -7.43 19.22 0.21
C ASP A 171 -6.90 19.17 1.64
N PHE A 172 -5.72 19.72 1.83
CA PHE A 172 -5.01 19.76 3.11
C PHE A 172 -5.56 20.88 4.02
N THR A 173 -6.86 20.77 4.37
CA THR A 173 -7.55 21.65 5.32
C THR A 173 -8.24 20.82 6.40
N GLU A 174 -8.70 21.49 7.46
CA GLU A 174 -9.45 20.83 8.52
C GLU A 174 -10.79 20.22 8.04
N LEU A 175 -11.34 20.73 6.94
CA LEU A 175 -12.58 20.22 6.32
C LEU A 175 -12.40 18.76 5.86
N ALA A 176 -11.18 18.35 5.52
CA ALA A 176 -10.87 16.97 5.12
C ALA A 176 -10.94 15.97 6.29
N SER A 177 -10.95 16.46 7.53
CA SER A 177 -11.02 15.57 8.69
C SER A 177 -12.33 14.77 8.70
N PRO A 178 -12.27 13.43 8.88
CA PRO A 178 -13.46 12.59 9.05
C PRO A 178 -14.39 13.03 10.19
N ARG A 179 -13.87 13.83 11.12
CA ARG A 179 -14.60 14.30 12.30
C ARG A 179 -15.20 15.69 12.15
N TYR A 180 -14.94 16.36 11.02
CA TYR A 180 -15.49 17.69 10.78
C TYR A 180 -17.01 17.60 10.55
N THR A 181 -17.79 18.43 11.25
CA THR A 181 -19.25 18.34 11.28
C THR A 181 -19.98 19.53 10.68
N GLU A 182 -19.29 20.65 10.42
CA GLU A 182 -19.89 21.85 9.84
C GLU A 182 -19.91 21.77 8.31
N LEU A 183 -20.57 20.73 7.78
CA LEU A 183 -20.69 20.39 6.37
C LEU A 183 -22.17 20.20 5.99
N PRO A 184 -22.52 20.28 4.68
CA PRO A 184 -23.82 19.86 4.20
C PRO A 184 -24.15 18.42 4.63
N ALA A 185 -25.39 18.20 5.03
CA ALA A 185 -25.83 16.89 5.54
C ALA A 185 -25.59 15.72 4.57
N GLU A 186 -25.67 16.00 3.25
CA GLU A 186 -25.37 14.99 2.21
C GLU A 186 -23.90 14.57 2.22
N GLN A 187 -22.97 15.52 2.34
CA GLN A 187 -21.53 15.24 2.41
C GLN A 187 -21.18 14.40 3.65
N ILE A 188 -21.76 14.75 4.81
CA ILE A 188 -21.60 13.97 6.04
C ILE A 188 -22.11 12.54 5.84
N LYS A 189 -23.32 12.39 5.29
CA LYS A 189 -23.94 11.09 5.04
C LYS A 189 -23.11 10.22 4.11
N ASN A 190 -22.58 10.78 3.02
CA ASN A 190 -21.79 10.04 2.04
C ASN A 190 -20.43 9.61 2.62
N ARG A 191 -19.74 10.52 3.31
CA ARG A 191 -18.50 10.25 4.01
C ARG A 191 -18.68 9.13 5.04
N ASP A 192 -19.72 9.23 5.89
CA ASP A 192 -19.97 8.28 6.96
C ASP A 192 -20.37 6.90 6.43
N LEU A 193 -21.12 6.86 5.30
CA LEU A 193 -21.40 5.63 4.57
C LEU A 193 -20.10 4.95 4.09
N LEU A 194 -19.23 5.70 3.40
CA LEU A 194 -17.97 5.19 2.90
C LEU A 194 -17.09 4.66 4.05
N ILE A 195 -16.93 5.45 5.11
CA ILE A 195 -16.15 5.05 6.30
C ILE A 195 -16.74 3.80 6.95
N GLY A 196 -18.05 3.72 7.07
CA GLY A 196 -18.74 2.56 7.69
C GLY A 196 -18.49 1.26 6.91
N ILE A 197 -18.59 1.32 5.58
CA ILE A 197 -18.33 0.15 4.72
C ILE A 197 -16.85 -0.23 4.75
N MET A 198 -15.94 0.72 4.60
CA MET A 198 -14.50 0.45 4.66
C MET A 198 -14.10 -0.14 6.03
N HIS A 199 -14.64 0.39 7.12
CA HIS A 199 -14.39 -0.14 8.46
C HIS A 199 -14.91 -1.59 8.63
N LYS A 200 -16.11 -1.89 8.13
CA LYS A 200 -16.68 -3.24 8.14
C LYS A 200 -15.80 -4.26 7.42
N HIS A 201 -15.09 -3.82 6.39
CA HIS A 201 -14.22 -4.66 5.58
C HIS A 201 -12.73 -4.53 5.93
N GLY A 202 -12.39 -4.17 7.18
CA GLY A 202 -11.02 -4.27 7.71
C GLY A 202 -10.13 -3.09 7.38
N PHE A 203 -10.69 -1.93 7.08
CA PHE A 203 -9.94 -0.69 6.92
C PHE A 203 -10.27 0.31 8.04
N LYS A 204 -9.37 1.24 8.28
CA LYS A 204 -9.57 2.33 9.24
C LYS A 204 -9.25 3.66 8.55
N VAL A 205 -10.22 4.60 8.61
CA VAL A 205 -10.00 5.93 8.06
C VAL A 205 -8.91 6.66 8.84
N TYR A 206 -8.06 7.39 8.12
CA TYR A 206 -7.04 8.24 8.73
C TYR A 206 -7.67 9.47 9.37
N PHE A 207 -7.09 9.97 10.45
CA PHE A 207 -7.75 10.99 11.29
C PHE A 207 -7.86 12.37 10.66
N ASN A 208 -7.07 12.69 9.63
CA ASN A 208 -7.03 13.98 8.95
C ASN A 208 -7.66 13.96 7.54
N GLU A 209 -7.90 12.78 6.97
CA GLU A 209 -8.18 12.61 5.55
C GLU A 209 -9.32 11.62 5.37
N TRP A 210 -10.49 12.10 4.91
CA TRP A 210 -11.68 11.26 4.73
C TRP A 210 -11.52 10.22 3.62
N TRP A 211 -10.61 10.43 2.68
CA TRP A 211 -10.33 9.54 1.55
C TRP A 211 -9.32 8.43 1.85
N HIS A 212 -8.48 8.60 2.90
CA HIS A 212 -7.37 7.70 3.22
C HIS A 212 -7.78 6.59 4.19
N PHE A 213 -7.55 5.34 3.78
CA PHE A 213 -7.91 4.15 4.54
C PHE A 213 -6.71 3.22 4.74
N ASP A 214 -6.33 3.00 5.99
CA ASP A 214 -5.31 2.02 6.39
C ASP A 214 -5.93 0.63 6.54
N PHE A 215 -5.33 -0.40 5.95
CA PHE A 215 -5.69 -1.79 6.20
C PHE A 215 -5.29 -2.20 7.63
N VAL A 216 -6.21 -2.78 8.38
CA VAL A 216 -5.97 -3.25 9.75
C VAL A 216 -4.97 -4.41 9.73
N GLY A 217 -3.88 -4.29 10.52
CA GLY A 217 -2.77 -5.25 10.49
C GLY A 217 -1.64 -4.88 9.52
N TRP A 218 -1.63 -3.65 9.00
CA TRP A 218 -0.56 -3.13 8.13
C TRP A 218 0.85 -3.23 8.75
N GLU A 219 0.94 -3.31 10.07
CA GLU A 219 2.20 -3.45 10.83
C GLU A 219 3.00 -4.71 10.46
N ALA A 220 2.29 -5.75 9.99
CA ALA A 220 2.90 -7.02 9.58
C ALA A 220 3.59 -6.97 8.20
N TYR A 221 3.51 -5.83 7.51
CA TYR A 221 4.02 -5.66 6.15
C TYR A 221 5.20 -4.70 6.13
N GLU A 222 6.24 -5.06 5.38
CA GLU A 222 7.46 -4.28 5.24
C GLU A 222 7.24 -3.02 4.40
N LEU A 223 8.04 -1.99 4.67
CA LEU A 223 8.19 -0.85 3.76
C LEU A 223 8.88 -1.30 2.47
N MET A 224 8.46 -0.77 1.34
CA MET A 224 9.02 -1.13 0.04
C MET A 224 9.33 0.09 -0.80
N ASP A 225 10.35 -0.06 -1.64
CA ASP A 225 10.75 0.90 -2.66
C ASP A 225 10.97 0.18 -4.00
N ILE A 226 9.93 -0.56 -4.44
CA ILE A 226 9.87 -1.25 -5.73
C ILE A 226 9.04 -0.39 -6.66
N SER A 227 9.56 -0.01 -7.82
CA SER A 227 8.84 0.80 -8.79
C SER A 227 7.71 0.01 -9.47
N PHE A 228 6.74 0.72 -10.06
CA PHE A 228 5.65 0.08 -10.81
C PHE A 228 6.18 -0.67 -12.03
N GLU A 229 7.22 -0.11 -12.70
CA GLU A 229 7.89 -0.74 -13.84
C GLU A 229 8.58 -2.06 -13.47
N GLU A 230 9.12 -2.15 -12.26
CA GLU A 230 9.70 -3.41 -11.75
C GLU A 230 8.61 -4.44 -11.43
N LEU A 231 7.45 -4.01 -10.92
CA LEU A 231 6.31 -4.90 -10.68
C LEU A 231 5.71 -5.46 -11.98
N GLU A 232 5.74 -4.70 -13.08
CA GLU A 232 5.22 -5.12 -14.39
C GLU A 232 6.15 -6.06 -15.15
N ARG A 233 7.42 -6.17 -14.79
CA ARG A 233 8.42 -7.04 -15.44
C ARG A 233 8.39 -8.51 -14.98
N LYS A 234 7.32 -8.92 -14.33
CA LYS A 234 7.16 -10.31 -13.81
C LYS A 234 7.10 -11.37 -14.91
#